data_870f512c847f71c3b30356a642ae7eb1
#
_entry.id   870f512c847f71c3b30356a642ae7eb1
#
_cell.length_a   1.000
_cell.length_b   1.000
_cell.length_c   1.000
_cell.angle_alpha   90.00
_cell.angle_beta   90.00
_cell.angle_gamma   90.00
#
_symmetry.space_group_name_H-M   'P 1'
#
loop_
_entity.id
_entity.type
_entity.pdbx_description
1 polymer ?
#
loop_
_entity_poly.entity_id
_entity_poly.type
_entity_poly.pdbx_seq_one_letter_code
_entity_poly.pdbx_strand_id
1 'polypeptide(L)'
;MTGFGFFLWWSDSKGKQTTDETNVSWSLKNSFKIGCWQALALIPGTSRSGITISAARLLGYSREQAVNISMLLSIPVIIAATAVSIMDNYLNATEIDFQVILLALIFSFSAAYLAIAVMLKFLRTLGFLPYIIYRIVLGIALILWTVI
;
A
#
# COMPACT_ATOMS: atom_id res chain seq x y z
N MET A 1 4.57 -7.58 -10.76
CA MET A 1 3.32 -6.95 -10.26
C MET A 1 2.15 -7.92 -10.18
N THR A 2 1.92 -8.77 -11.17
CA THR A 2 0.80 -9.75 -11.22
C THR A 2 0.81 -10.74 -10.07
N GLY A 3 1.97 -11.33 -9.70
CA GLY A 3 2.06 -12.32 -8.62
C GLY A 3 1.58 -11.84 -7.25
N PHE A 4 1.81 -10.56 -6.92
CA PHE A 4 1.30 -9.97 -5.67
C PHE A 4 -0.19 -9.65 -5.70
N GLY A 5 -0.79 -9.48 -6.89
CA GLY A 5 -2.25 -9.43 -7.04
C GLY A 5 -2.90 -10.76 -6.67
N PHE A 6 -2.33 -11.86 -7.14
CA PHE A 6 -2.77 -13.22 -6.76
C PHE A 6 -2.55 -13.49 -5.27
N PHE A 7 -1.43 -13.06 -4.70
CA PHE A 7 -1.18 -13.23 -3.28
C PHE A 7 -2.19 -12.45 -2.41
N LEU A 8 -2.53 -11.23 -2.80
CA LEU A 8 -3.56 -10.45 -2.13
C LEU A 8 -4.94 -11.13 -2.23
N TRP A 9 -5.30 -11.61 -3.41
CA TRP A 9 -6.54 -12.37 -3.60
C TRP A 9 -6.60 -13.62 -2.72
N TRP A 10 -5.53 -14.40 -2.71
CA TRP A 10 -5.43 -15.61 -1.90
C TRP A 10 -5.50 -15.30 -0.39
N SER A 11 -4.82 -14.25 0.07
CA SER A 11 -4.85 -13.85 1.48
C SER A 11 -6.21 -13.31 1.89
N ASP A 12 -6.90 -12.60 0.99
CA ASP A 12 -8.25 -12.08 1.25
C ASP A 12 -9.30 -13.20 1.27
N SER A 13 -9.16 -14.20 0.40
CA SER A 13 -10.04 -15.39 0.39
C SER A 13 -9.86 -16.30 1.60
N LYS A 14 -8.63 -16.38 2.14
CA LYS A 14 -8.33 -17.13 3.38
C LYS A 14 -8.60 -16.34 4.66
N GLY A 15 -8.52 -15.02 4.60
CA GLY A 15 -8.91 -14.14 5.70
C GLY A 15 -10.39 -14.32 5.97
N LYS A 16 -10.77 -14.77 7.17
CA LYS A 16 -12.17 -14.92 7.58
C LYS A 16 -12.97 -13.68 7.16
N GLN A 17 -14.05 -13.88 6.42
CA GLN A 17 -15.08 -12.88 6.23
C GLN A 17 -15.87 -12.76 7.55
N THR A 18 -15.26 -12.23 8.56
CA THR A 18 -15.96 -11.89 9.79
C THR A 18 -16.65 -10.56 9.54
N THR A 19 -17.91 -10.65 9.13
CA THR A 19 -18.91 -9.58 9.16
C THR A 19 -19.22 -9.15 10.59
N ASP A 20 -18.81 -9.93 11.57
CA ASP A 20 -18.95 -9.61 12.98
C ASP A 20 -17.63 -9.09 13.55
N GLU A 21 -17.76 -8.06 14.34
CA GLU A 21 -16.80 -7.28 15.11
C GLU A 21 -15.86 -8.09 16.03
N THR A 22 -15.25 -9.15 15.54
CA THR A 22 -14.11 -9.71 16.23
C THR A 22 -12.93 -8.77 15.99
N ASN A 23 -12.93 -7.69 16.79
CA ASN A 23 -11.77 -6.83 16.94
C ASN A 23 -10.60 -7.70 17.37
N VAL A 24 -9.81 -8.15 16.37
CA VAL A 24 -8.51 -8.71 16.70
C VAL A 24 -7.77 -7.61 17.41
N SER A 25 -7.55 -7.80 18.71
CA SER A 25 -6.89 -6.80 19.54
C SER A 25 -5.50 -6.51 18.99
N TRP A 26 -5.14 -5.25 18.96
CA TRP A 26 -3.80 -4.82 18.60
C TRP A 26 -2.78 -5.52 19.50
N SER A 27 -1.83 -6.23 18.89
CA SER A 27 -0.76 -6.91 19.60
C SER A 27 0.58 -6.50 19.01
N LEU A 28 1.53 -6.13 19.85
CA LEU A 28 2.91 -5.85 19.44
C LEU A 28 3.50 -7.00 18.61
N LYS A 29 3.17 -8.25 18.97
CA LYS A 29 3.60 -9.44 18.23
C LYS A 29 3.06 -9.46 16.80
N ASN A 30 1.79 -9.07 16.59
CA ASN A 30 1.20 -9.00 15.26
C ASN A 30 1.77 -7.83 14.45
N SER A 31 1.97 -6.68 15.09
CA SER A 31 2.60 -5.51 14.46
C SER A 31 4.02 -5.83 14.00
N PHE A 32 4.80 -6.53 14.82
CA PHE A 32 6.14 -6.97 14.43
C PHE A 32 6.12 -7.93 13.24
N LYS A 33 5.19 -8.91 13.23
CA LYS A 33 5.03 -9.82 12.08
C LYS A 33 4.71 -9.06 10.81
N ILE A 34 3.77 -8.11 10.84
CA ILE A 34 3.41 -7.30 9.67
C ILE A 34 4.62 -6.46 9.21
N GLY A 35 5.40 -5.91 10.14
CA GLY A 35 6.65 -5.22 9.84
C GLY A 35 7.68 -6.11 9.14
N CYS A 36 7.86 -7.36 9.59
CA CYS A 36 8.72 -8.34 8.92
C CYS A 36 8.24 -8.63 7.49
N TRP A 37 6.94 -8.78 7.27
CA TRP A 37 6.39 -8.94 5.93
C TRP A 37 6.63 -7.70 5.06
N GLN A 38 6.63 -6.51 5.65
CA GLN A 38 6.94 -5.27 4.91
C GLN A 38 8.37 -5.25 4.37
N ALA A 39 9.33 -5.96 4.99
CA ALA A 39 10.68 -6.07 4.46
C ALA A 39 10.73 -6.71 3.06
N LEU A 40 9.78 -7.59 2.72
CA LEU A 40 9.65 -8.14 1.38
C LEU A 40 9.28 -7.07 0.32
N ALA A 41 8.77 -5.91 0.76
CA ALA A 41 8.47 -4.80 -0.13
C ALA A 41 9.73 -4.09 -0.67
N LEU A 42 10.90 -4.41 -0.17
CA LEU A 42 12.19 -3.96 -0.73
C LEU A 42 12.49 -4.61 -2.09
N ILE A 43 11.83 -5.72 -2.41
CA ILE A 43 11.98 -6.38 -3.72
C ILE A 43 11.29 -5.51 -4.78
N PRO A 44 11.98 -5.10 -5.87
CA PRO A 44 11.41 -4.30 -6.94
C PRO A 44 10.15 -4.92 -7.54
N GLY A 45 9.12 -4.10 -7.77
CA GLY A 45 7.83 -4.56 -8.30
C GLY A 45 6.85 -5.12 -7.26
N THR A 46 7.27 -5.23 -6.01
CA THR A 46 6.42 -5.62 -4.89
C THR A 46 5.60 -4.44 -4.42
N SER A 47 4.30 -4.64 -4.28
CA SER A 47 3.44 -3.62 -3.67
C SER A 47 3.57 -3.65 -2.16
N ARG A 48 4.13 -2.59 -1.56
CA ARG A 48 4.25 -2.48 -0.12
C ARG A 48 2.90 -2.59 0.59
N SER A 49 1.91 -1.81 0.17
CA SER A 49 0.54 -1.90 0.72
C SER A 49 -0.08 -3.28 0.49
N GLY A 50 0.14 -3.89 -0.68
CA GLY A 50 -0.34 -5.23 -0.97
C GLY A 50 0.20 -6.28 0.01
N ILE A 51 1.49 -6.25 0.34
CA ILE A 51 2.10 -7.18 1.30
C ILE A 51 1.59 -6.94 2.72
N THR A 52 1.57 -5.71 3.19
CA THR A 52 1.14 -5.40 4.56
C THR A 52 -0.34 -5.68 4.78
N ILE A 53 -1.20 -5.37 3.80
CA ILE A 53 -2.63 -5.74 3.83
C ILE A 53 -2.78 -7.27 3.84
N SER A 54 -2.07 -7.99 2.97
CA SER A 54 -2.12 -9.45 2.91
C SER A 54 -1.69 -10.08 4.24
N ALA A 55 -0.61 -9.59 4.84
CA ALA A 55 -0.14 -10.06 6.14
C ALA A 55 -1.18 -9.81 7.25
N ALA A 56 -1.79 -8.63 7.29
CA ALA A 56 -2.84 -8.31 8.25
C ALA A 56 -4.08 -9.20 8.05
N ARG A 57 -4.50 -9.45 6.80
CA ARG A 57 -5.61 -10.36 6.48
C ARG A 57 -5.33 -11.79 6.94
N LEU A 58 -4.12 -12.31 6.71
CA LEU A 58 -3.70 -13.64 7.18
C LEU A 58 -3.67 -13.76 8.71
N LEU A 59 -3.45 -12.66 9.41
CA LEU A 59 -3.51 -12.59 10.87
C LEU A 59 -4.95 -12.43 11.41
N GLY A 60 -5.96 -12.36 10.53
CA GLY A 60 -7.38 -12.33 10.89
C GLY A 60 -7.97 -10.93 11.05
N TYR A 61 -7.21 -9.86 10.72
CA TYR A 61 -7.74 -8.50 10.73
C TYR A 61 -8.80 -8.31 9.63
N SER A 62 -9.82 -7.47 9.89
CA SER A 62 -10.82 -7.11 8.88
C SER A 62 -10.16 -6.36 7.70
N ARG A 63 -10.87 -6.24 6.56
CA ARG A 63 -10.36 -5.48 5.41
C ARG A 63 -10.04 -4.03 5.77
N GLU A 64 -10.93 -3.38 6.50
CA GLU A 64 -10.76 -1.99 6.93
C GLU A 64 -9.58 -1.85 7.90
N GLN A 65 -9.48 -2.72 8.90
CA GLN A 65 -8.35 -2.76 9.83
C GLN A 65 -7.02 -3.01 9.10
N ALA A 66 -6.97 -3.93 8.14
CA ALA A 66 -5.76 -4.24 7.38
C ALA A 66 -5.28 -3.04 6.56
N VAL A 67 -6.20 -2.28 5.95
CA VAL A 67 -5.87 -1.04 5.23
C VAL A 67 -5.38 0.03 6.18
N ASN A 68 -6.06 0.25 7.31
CA ASN A 68 -5.64 1.23 8.31
C ASN A 68 -4.25 0.91 8.87
N ILE A 69 -3.96 -0.35 9.18
CA ILE A 69 -2.63 -0.80 9.62
C ILE A 69 -1.58 -0.48 8.55
N SER A 70 -1.87 -0.81 7.30
CA SER A 70 -0.95 -0.55 6.18
C SER A 70 -0.69 0.94 5.99
N MET A 71 -1.71 1.78 6.14
CA MET A 71 -1.57 3.25 6.06
C MET A 71 -0.73 3.80 7.20
N LEU A 72 -0.99 3.40 8.44
CA LEU A 72 -0.21 3.84 9.59
C LEU A 72 1.27 3.41 9.47
N LEU A 73 1.51 2.18 9.03
CA LEU A 73 2.87 1.68 8.82
C LEU A 73 3.60 2.41 7.67
N SER A 74 2.84 3.13 6.81
CA SER A 74 3.42 3.94 5.74
C SER A 74 4.13 5.19 6.25
N ILE A 75 3.66 5.77 7.33
CA ILE A 75 4.14 7.06 7.84
C ILE A 75 5.65 7.03 8.12
N PRO A 76 6.18 6.12 8.96
CA PRO A 76 7.62 6.10 9.24
C PRO A 76 8.47 5.81 7.99
N VAL A 77 7.96 5.00 7.07
CA VAL A 77 8.69 4.67 5.83
C VAL A 77 8.75 5.87 4.89
N ILE A 78 7.65 6.61 4.75
CA ILE A 78 7.62 7.82 3.91
C ILE A 78 8.55 8.88 4.51
N ILE A 79 8.53 9.07 5.83
CA ILE A 79 9.44 10.00 6.51
C ILE A 79 10.90 9.62 6.25
N ALA A 80 11.26 8.35 6.41
CA ALA A 80 12.61 7.88 6.16
C ALA A 80 13.02 8.06 4.68
N ALA A 81 12.16 7.70 3.75
CA ALA A 81 12.42 7.88 2.31
C ALA A 81 12.58 9.35 1.94
N THR A 82 11.76 10.23 2.49
CA THR A 82 11.86 11.69 2.28
C THR A 82 13.18 12.22 2.83
N ALA A 83 13.59 11.78 4.03
CA ALA A 83 14.86 12.19 4.62
C ALA A 83 16.07 11.79 3.74
N VAL A 84 16.05 10.55 3.22
CA VAL A 84 17.08 10.09 2.28
C VAL A 84 17.10 10.92 0.99
N SER A 85 15.91 11.20 0.42
CA SER A 85 15.81 12.02 -0.80
C SER A 85 16.30 13.45 -0.59
N ILE A 86 16.01 14.06 0.55
CA ILE A 86 16.52 15.41 0.90
C ILE A 86 18.04 15.38 0.99
N MET A 87 18.60 14.37 1.68
CA MET A 87 20.05 14.23 1.81
C MET A 87 20.73 14.07 0.44
N ASP A 88 20.17 13.24 -0.43
CA ASP A 88 20.71 12.99 -1.77
C ASP A 88 20.67 14.26 -2.64
N ASN A 89 19.56 15.01 -2.63
CA ASN A 89 19.46 16.27 -3.33
C ASN A 89 20.44 17.34 -2.80
N TYR A 90 20.65 17.37 -1.48
CA TYR A 90 21.62 18.27 -0.88
C TYR A 90 23.06 17.95 -1.32
N LEU A 91 23.42 16.68 -1.36
CA LEU A 91 24.74 16.22 -1.80
C LEU A 91 24.99 16.48 -3.30
N ASN A 92 23.96 16.40 -4.12
CA ASN A 92 24.05 16.61 -5.57
C ASN A 92 23.87 18.09 -5.98
N ALA A 93 23.77 19.02 -5.02
CA ALA A 93 23.61 20.47 -5.24
C ALA A 93 22.50 20.82 -6.26
N THR A 94 21.39 20.08 -6.22
CA THR A 94 20.25 20.32 -7.13
C THR A 94 19.53 21.59 -6.71
N GLU A 95 19.34 22.52 -7.63
CA GLU A 95 18.53 23.72 -7.36
C GLU A 95 17.07 23.31 -7.14
N ILE A 96 16.56 23.66 -5.96
CA ILE A 96 15.21 23.31 -5.55
C ILE A 96 14.33 24.56 -5.67
N ASP A 97 13.40 24.56 -6.62
CA ASP A 97 12.39 25.60 -6.73
C ASP A 97 11.29 25.38 -5.67
N PHE A 98 11.26 26.26 -4.67
CA PHE A 98 10.31 26.18 -3.57
C PHE A 98 8.85 26.29 -4.03
N GLN A 99 8.57 27.05 -5.09
CA GLN A 99 7.22 27.21 -5.63
C GLN A 99 6.73 25.90 -6.23
N VAL A 100 7.59 25.21 -6.97
CA VAL A 100 7.26 23.88 -7.57
C VAL A 100 7.00 22.84 -6.48
N ILE A 101 7.81 22.85 -5.42
CA ILE A 101 7.59 21.93 -4.29
C ILE A 101 6.25 22.20 -3.61
N LEU A 102 5.91 23.44 -3.33
CA LEU A 102 4.66 23.81 -2.66
C LEU A 102 3.44 23.40 -3.50
N LEU A 103 3.46 23.67 -4.79
CA LEU A 103 2.41 23.25 -5.71
C LEU A 103 2.28 21.72 -5.77
N ALA A 104 3.40 21.04 -5.94
CA ALA A 104 3.42 19.57 -5.96
C ALA A 104 2.86 18.97 -4.67
N LEU A 105 3.17 19.55 -3.50
CA LEU A 105 2.68 19.11 -2.22
C LEU A 105 1.16 19.27 -2.10
N ILE A 106 0.61 20.41 -2.50
CA ILE A 106 -0.84 20.68 -2.46
C ILE A 106 -1.60 19.73 -3.38
N PHE A 107 -1.14 19.59 -4.63
CA PHE A 107 -1.80 18.69 -5.59
C PHE A 107 -1.69 17.23 -5.19
N SER A 108 -0.52 16.77 -4.72
CA SER A 108 -0.31 15.41 -4.25
C SER A 108 -1.15 15.09 -3.02
N PHE A 109 -1.24 16.02 -2.06
CA PHE A 109 -2.09 15.86 -0.89
C PHE A 109 -3.56 15.72 -1.27
N SER A 110 -4.05 16.63 -2.12
CA SER A 110 -5.45 16.62 -2.56
C SER A 110 -5.80 15.33 -3.33
N ALA A 111 -4.93 14.92 -4.26
CA ALA A 111 -5.10 13.69 -5.01
C ALA A 111 -5.07 12.45 -4.12
N ALA A 112 -4.12 12.38 -3.16
CA ALA A 112 -4.03 11.28 -2.22
C ALA A 112 -5.25 11.19 -1.31
N TYR A 113 -5.72 12.34 -0.79
CA TYR A 113 -6.92 12.38 0.05
C TYR A 113 -8.15 11.85 -0.69
N LEU A 114 -8.39 12.33 -1.92
CA LEU A 114 -9.49 11.86 -2.75
C LEU A 114 -9.36 10.36 -3.08
N ALA A 115 -8.17 9.91 -3.45
CA ALA A 115 -7.92 8.50 -3.76
C ALA A 115 -8.19 7.58 -2.56
N ILE A 116 -7.76 7.99 -1.36
CA ILE A 116 -8.00 7.22 -0.13
C ILE A 116 -9.50 7.21 0.21
N ALA A 117 -10.18 8.34 0.12
CA ALA A 117 -11.62 8.43 0.41
C ALA A 117 -12.44 7.53 -0.54
N VAL A 118 -12.12 7.58 -1.83
CA VAL A 118 -12.75 6.71 -2.84
C VAL A 118 -12.42 5.24 -2.58
N MET A 119 -11.16 4.93 -2.31
CA MET A 119 -10.71 3.56 -2.02
C MET A 119 -11.46 2.96 -0.83
N LEU A 120 -11.55 3.67 0.29
CA LEU A 120 -12.24 3.19 1.48
C LEU A 120 -13.74 2.98 1.24
N LYS A 121 -14.37 3.88 0.47
CA LYS A 121 -15.78 3.73 0.08
C LYS A 121 -15.99 2.44 -0.75
N PHE A 122 -15.16 2.21 -1.76
CA PHE A 122 -15.24 1.00 -2.59
C PHE A 122 -14.91 -0.28 -1.81
N LEU A 123 -13.96 -0.21 -0.87
CA LEU A 123 -13.57 -1.35 -0.04
C LEU A 123 -14.73 -1.90 0.80
N ARG A 124 -15.58 -1.00 1.31
CA ARG A 124 -16.76 -1.39 2.10
C ARG A 124 -17.82 -2.09 1.25
N THR A 125 -17.94 -1.74 -0.03
CA THR A 125 -19.00 -2.27 -0.92
C THR A 125 -18.53 -3.47 -1.74
N LEU A 126 -17.35 -3.42 -2.33
CA LEU A 126 -16.87 -4.39 -3.32
C LEU A 126 -15.66 -5.21 -2.85
N GLY A 127 -15.08 -4.88 -1.68
CA GLY A 127 -13.85 -5.51 -1.19
C GLY A 127 -12.63 -5.19 -2.04
N PHE A 128 -11.66 -6.11 -2.07
CA PHE A 128 -10.41 -5.94 -2.82
C PHE A 128 -10.50 -6.35 -4.30
N LEU A 129 -11.58 -6.95 -4.73
CA LEU A 129 -11.73 -7.55 -6.05
C LEU A 129 -11.45 -6.57 -7.21
N PRO A 130 -11.99 -5.34 -7.23
CA PRO A 130 -11.71 -4.38 -8.31
C PRO A 130 -10.24 -4.01 -8.42
N TYR A 131 -9.54 -3.89 -7.28
CA TYR A 131 -8.11 -3.54 -7.23
C TYR A 131 -7.24 -4.68 -7.76
N ILE A 132 -7.62 -5.92 -7.47
CA ILE A 132 -6.92 -7.12 -7.95
C ILE A 132 -7.06 -7.22 -9.46
N ILE A 133 -8.28 -7.08 -9.98
CA ILE A 133 -8.56 -7.13 -11.44
C ILE A 133 -7.76 -6.04 -12.16
N TYR A 134 -7.84 -4.79 -11.69
CA TYR A 134 -7.10 -3.67 -12.27
C TYR A 134 -5.59 -3.96 -12.35
N ARG A 135 -4.99 -4.49 -11.27
CA ARG A 135 -3.56 -4.82 -11.23
C ARG A 135 -3.16 -5.94 -12.18
N ILE A 136 -4.00 -6.97 -12.30
CA ILE A 136 -3.73 -8.09 -13.20
C ILE A 136 -3.80 -7.61 -14.64
N VAL A 137 -4.87 -6.87 -15.01
CA VAL A 137 -5.06 -6.33 -16.35
C VAL A 137 -3.93 -5.38 -16.73
N LEU A 138 -3.60 -4.43 -15.85
CA LEU A 138 -2.50 -3.50 -16.08
C LEU A 138 -1.14 -4.23 -16.21
N GLY A 139 -0.88 -5.21 -15.35
CA GLY A 139 0.34 -6.00 -15.40
C GLY A 139 0.49 -6.80 -16.69
N ILE A 140 -0.60 -7.41 -17.18
CA ILE A 140 -0.62 -8.11 -18.47
C ILE A 140 -0.41 -7.10 -19.62
N ALA A 141 -1.11 -5.96 -19.62
CA ALA A 141 -0.97 -4.93 -20.64
C ALA A 141 0.48 -4.41 -20.75
N LEU A 142 1.13 -4.17 -19.59
CA LEU A 142 2.52 -3.73 -19.56
C LEU A 142 3.50 -4.81 -20.07
N ILE A 143 3.27 -6.07 -19.74
CA ILE A 143 4.09 -7.18 -20.25
C ILE A 143 3.94 -7.28 -21.77
N LEU A 144 2.72 -7.22 -22.28
CA LEU A 144 2.47 -7.23 -23.73
C LEU A 144 3.16 -6.05 -24.42
N TRP A 145 3.07 -4.85 -23.83
CA TRP A 145 3.72 -3.65 -24.36
C TRP A 145 5.25 -3.75 -24.41
N THR A 146 5.89 -4.46 -23.47
CA THR A 146 7.36 -4.59 -23.44
C THR A 146 7.88 -5.74 -24.32
N VAL A 147 7.01 -6.66 -24.74
CA VAL A 147 7.38 -7.83 -25.56
C VAL A 147 7.10 -7.58 -27.06
N ILE A 148 6.21 -6.65 -27.36
CA ILE A 148 5.90 -6.19 -28.74
C ILE A 148 6.77 -4.99 -29.07
#